data_06c0710f4b74dee11b8dde355307c225
#
_entry.id   06c0710f4b74dee11b8dde355307c225
#
_cell.length_a   1.000
_cell.length_b   1.000
_cell.length_c   1.000
_cell.angle_alpha   90.00
_cell.angle_beta   90.00
_cell.angle_gamma   90.00
#
_symmetry.space_group_name_H-M   'P 1'
#
loop_
_entity.id
_entity.type
_entity.pdbx_description
1 polymer ?
#
loop_
_entity_poly.entity_id
_entity_poly.type
_entity_poly.pdbx_seq_one_letter_code
_entity_poly.pdbx_strand_id
1 'polypeptide(L)' 'MTYSSEWKKRVFETHEIQVLVKPRSPIAWEYTVRVCRKGTNIRAASTLVETAPASEQYKTPEEAEAAGFARGKVIADQL' A
#
# COMPACT_ATOMS: atom_id res chain seq x y z
N MET A 1 -9.24 -6.14 19.95
CA MET A 1 -8.18 -5.15 19.77
C MET A 1 -8.35 -4.47 18.41
N THR A 2 -8.31 -3.15 18.41
CA THR A 2 -8.52 -2.40 17.19
C THR A 2 -7.20 -2.23 16.43
N TYR A 3 -7.20 -2.58 15.15
CA TYR A 3 -6.05 -2.36 14.29
C TYR A 3 -5.88 -0.84 14.03
N SER A 4 -4.69 -0.34 14.22
CA SER A 4 -4.40 1.07 13.98
C SER A 4 -4.11 1.30 12.50
N SER A 5 -4.92 2.15 11.84
CA SER A 5 -4.74 2.46 10.42
C SER A 5 -3.63 3.47 10.24
N GLU A 6 -2.42 2.99 10.07
CA GLU A 6 -1.24 3.81 9.85
C GLU A 6 -0.58 3.46 8.52
N TRP A 7 -0.02 4.47 7.86
CA TRP A 7 0.78 4.24 6.68
C TRP A 7 2.08 3.56 7.06
N LYS A 8 2.32 2.37 6.53
CA LYS A 8 3.60 1.66 6.65
C LYS A 8 4.46 2.04 5.48
N LYS A 9 5.73 2.37 5.75
CA LYS A 9 6.63 2.89 4.73
C LYS A 9 7.83 1.97 4.56
N ARG A 10 8.22 1.73 3.30
CA ARG A 10 9.48 1.11 2.95
C ARG A 10 10.18 1.95 1.91
N VAL A 11 11.45 2.26 2.14
CA VAL A 11 12.25 3.05 1.22
C VAL A 11 13.22 2.11 0.52
N PHE A 12 13.14 2.11 -0.81
CA PHE A 12 14.04 1.33 -1.66
C PHE A 12 15.07 2.27 -2.28
N GLU A 13 15.98 1.72 -3.09
CA GLU A 13 17.05 2.50 -3.68
C GLU A 13 16.55 3.68 -4.51
N THR A 14 15.49 3.48 -5.27
CA THR A 14 14.96 4.46 -6.22
C THR A 14 13.55 4.95 -5.89
N HIS A 15 12.81 4.24 -5.02
CA HIS A 15 11.40 4.52 -4.77
C HIS A 15 11.06 4.38 -3.31
N GLU A 16 10.00 5.06 -2.91
CA GLU A 16 9.37 4.90 -1.59
C GLU A 16 7.97 4.33 -1.80
N ILE A 17 7.64 3.29 -1.03
CA ILE A 17 6.34 2.63 -1.08
C ILE A 17 5.68 2.77 0.28
N GLN A 18 4.43 3.25 0.31
CA GLN A 18 3.64 3.35 1.52
C GLN A 18 2.35 2.55 1.36
N VAL A 19 1.99 1.79 2.37
CA VAL A 19 0.79 0.97 2.37
C VAL A 19 -0.07 1.31 3.58
N LEU A 20 -1.35 1.52 3.35
CA LEU A 20 -2.36 1.69 4.38
C LEU A 20 -3.30 0.50 4.33
N VAL A 21 -3.51 -0.16 5.47
CA VAL A 21 -4.40 -1.30 5.58
C VAL A 21 -5.66 -0.87 6.31
N LYS A 22 -6.82 -1.24 5.77
CA LYS A 22 -8.13 -0.91 6.34
C LYS A 22 -9.01 -2.13 6.38
N PRO A 23 -9.90 -2.24 7.37
CA PRO A 23 -10.92 -3.28 7.32
C PRO A 23 -11.93 -2.94 6.23
N ARG A 24 -12.27 -3.93 5.41
CA ARG A 24 -13.31 -3.81 4.39
C ARG A 24 -14.64 -4.33 4.94
N SER A 25 -14.57 -5.35 5.79
CA SER A 25 -15.70 -5.95 6.48
C SER A 25 -15.19 -6.53 7.80
N PRO A 26 -16.06 -7.06 8.66
CA PRO A 26 -15.60 -7.69 9.92
C PRO A 26 -14.62 -8.84 9.73
N ILE A 27 -14.59 -9.45 8.54
CA ILE A 27 -13.75 -10.62 8.26
C ILE A 27 -12.79 -10.42 7.10
N ALA A 28 -12.68 -9.19 6.56
CA ALA A 28 -11.84 -8.94 5.40
C ALA A 28 -11.09 -7.62 5.53
N TRP A 29 -9.90 -7.57 4.94
CA TRP A 29 -9.02 -6.41 4.94
C TRP A 29 -8.68 -6.02 3.51
N GLU A 30 -8.32 -4.75 3.32
CA GLU A 30 -7.86 -4.24 2.04
C GLU A 30 -6.65 -3.32 2.25
N TYR A 31 -5.96 -3.00 1.15
CA TYR A 31 -4.84 -2.08 1.19
C TYR A 31 -5.05 -0.92 0.24
N THR A 32 -4.40 0.21 0.55
CA THR A 32 -4.15 1.30 -0.38
C THR A 32 -2.64 1.48 -0.42
N VAL A 33 -2.06 1.52 -1.62
CA VAL A 33 -0.62 1.66 -1.79
C VAL A 33 -0.31 2.96 -2.51
N ARG A 34 0.73 3.66 -2.04
CA ARG A 34 1.28 4.86 -2.69
C ARG A 34 2.71 4.60 -3.07
N VAL A 35 3.10 5.01 -4.27
CA VAL A 35 4.47 4.85 -4.76
C VAL A 35 4.96 6.17 -5.33
N CYS A 36 6.13 6.61 -4.90
CA CYS A 36 6.79 7.78 -5.47
C CYS A 36 8.28 7.53 -5.58
N ARG A 37 8.97 8.35 -6.36
CA ARG A 37 10.42 8.28 -6.46
C ARG A 37 11.04 8.79 -5.17
N LYS A 38 12.14 8.17 -4.77
CA LYS A 38 12.89 8.56 -3.58
C LYS A 38 13.26 10.03 -3.66
N GLY A 39 13.04 10.76 -2.58
CA GLY A 39 13.32 12.20 -2.53
C GLY A 39 12.17 13.06 -3.01
N THR A 40 11.10 12.47 -3.57
CA THR A 40 9.91 13.20 -4.00
C THR A 40 8.91 13.22 -2.84
N ASN A 41 8.18 14.34 -2.71
CA ASN A 41 7.10 14.42 -1.73
C ASN A 41 6.02 13.40 -2.09
N ILE A 42 5.62 12.57 -1.13
CA ILE A 42 4.60 11.53 -1.35
C ILE A 42 3.26 12.11 -1.79
N ARG A 43 3.00 13.39 -1.54
CA ARG A 43 1.79 14.09 -1.95
C ARG A 43 1.92 14.77 -3.32
N ALA A 44 3.07 14.62 -3.98
CA ALA A 44 3.28 15.20 -5.29
C ALA A 44 2.39 14.54 -6.33
N ALA A 45 2.11 15.27 -7.41
CA ALA A 45 1.28 14.76 -8.51
C ALA A 45 1.86 13.52 -9.18
N SER A 46 3.18 13.32 -9.06
CA SER A 46 3.86 12.13 -9.60
C SER A 46 3.67 10.87 -8.76
N THR A 47 3.08 11.01 -7.57
CA THR A 47 2.81 9.85 -6.71
C THR A 47 1.65 9.05 -7.28
N LEU A 48 1.87 7.74 -7.46
CA LEU A 48 0.82 6.83 -7.90
C LEU A 48 0.13 6.21 -6.70
N VAL A 49 -1.20 6.18 -6.72
CA VAL A 49 -2.01 5.63 -5.64
C VAL A 49 -2.94 4.58 -6.23
N GLU A 50 -2.99 3.40 -5.58
CA GLU A 50 -3.85 2.32 -6.02
C GLU A 50 -4.45 1.62 -4.80
N THR A 51 -5.73 1.28 -4.88
CA THR A 51 -6.43 0.53 -3.85
C THR A 51 -6.65 -0.91 -4.33
N ALA A 52 -6.63 -1.87 -3.41
CA ALA A 52 -6.85 -3.27 -3.73
C ALA A 52 -8.16 -3.44 -4.52
N PRO A 53 -8.15 -4.28 -5.58
CA PRO A 53 -9.38 -4.58 -6.33
C PRO A 53 -10.46 -5.17 -5.43
N ALA A 54 -11.72 -4.91 -5.75
CA ALA A 54 -12.85 -5.44 -4.99
C ALA A 54 -12.88 -6.97 -4.97
N SER A 55 -12.28 -7.61 -5.97
CA SER A 55 -12.18 -9.06 -6.06
C SER A 55 -11.14 -9.65 -5.11
N GLU A 56 -10.23 -8.85 -4.59
CA GLU A 56 -9.18 -9.30 -3.69
C GLU A 56 -9.54 -8.95 -2.26
N GLN A 57 -9.59 -9.97 -1.40
CA GLN A 57 -9.87 -9.81 0.02
C GLN A 57 -8.81 -10.58 0.80
N TYR A 58 -8.38 -9.98 1.90
CA TYR A 58 -7.34 -10.57 2.75
C TYR A 58 -7.94 -10.85 4.12
N LYS A 59 -7.55 -11.97 4.71
CA LYS A 59 -8.12 -12.42 5.98
C LYS A 59 -7.51 -11.71 7.19
N THR A 60 -6.29 -11.21 7.03
CA THR A 60 -5.58 -10.53 8.10
C THR A 60 -4.98 -9.23 7.59
N PRO A 61 -4.76 -8.24 8.48
CA PRO A 61 -4.10 -7.00 8.07
C PRO A 61 -2.68 -7.25 7.57
N GLU A 62 -1.98 -8.25 8.11
CA GLU A 62 -0.62 -8.59 7.69
C GLU A 62 -0.59 -9.09 6.24
N GLU A 63 -1.58 -9.90 5.85
CA GLU A 63 -1.70 -10.36 4.47
C GLU A 63 -1.97 -9.20 3.51
N ALA A 64 -2.86 -8.28 3.91
CA ALA A 64 -3.16 -7.10 3.11
C ALA A 64 -1.94 -6.20 2.97
N GLU A 65 -1.19 -6.01 4.04
CA GLU A 65 0.04 -5.21 4.00
C GLU A 65 1.07 -5.82 3.05
N ALA A 66 1.31 -7.13 3.15
CA ALA A 66 2.24 -7.81 2.27
C ALA A 66 1.83 -7.69 0.80
N ALA A 67 0.55 -7.86 0.51
CA ALA A 67 0.01 -7.71 -0.84
C ALA A 67 0.18 -6.27 -1.34
N GLY A 68 -0.03 -5.28 -0.49
CA GLY A 68 0.16 -3.88 -0.83
C GLY A 68 1.60 -3.56 -1.20
N PHE A 69 2.56 -4.04 -0.44
CA PHE A 69 3.97 -3.84 -0.77
C PHE A 69 4.38 -4.58 -2.05
N ALA A 70 3.87 -5.80 -2.25
CA ALA A 70 4.13 -6.54 -3.50
C ALA A 70 3.59 -5.77 -4.70
N ARG A 71 2.39 -5.22 -4.61
CA ARG A 71 1.81 -4.41 -5.68
C ARG A 71 2.60 -3.12 -5.88
N GLY A 72 3.07 -2.50 -4.80
CA GLY A 72 3.90 -1.31 -4.86
C GLY A 72 5.18 -1.53 -5.64
N LYS A 73 5.81 -2.69 -5.47
CA LYS A 73 7.01 -3.03 -6.23
C LYS A 73 6.72 -3.17 -7.72
N VAL A 74 5.58 -3.75 -8.08
CA VAL A 74 5.16 -3.86 -9.48
C VAL A 74 4.97 -2.48 -10.08
N ILE A 75 4.31 -1.58 -9.35
CA ILE A 75 4.10 -0.20 -9.80
C ILE A 75 5.44 0.52 -9.95
N ALA A 76 6.33 0.38 -8.98
CA ALA A 76 7.64 1.02 -9.00
C ALA A 76 8.47 0.57 -10.22
N ASP A 77 8.38 -0.70 -10.58
CA ASP A 77 9.10 -1.24 -11.73
C ASP A 77 8.60 -0.67 -13.06
N GLN A 78 7.40 -0.11 -13.08
CA GLN A 78 6.80 0.49 -14.27
C GLN A 78 7.01 2.00 -14.38
N LEU A 79 7.61 2.60 -13.36
CA LEU A 79 7.86 4.05 -13.36
C LEU A 79 9.13 4.45 -14.12
#